data_351e93e3c500c5e37a7ade9de93e9e34
#
_entry.id   351e93e3c500c5e37a7ade9de93e9e34
#
_cell.length_a   1.000
_cell.length_b   1.000
_cell.length_c   1.000
_cell.angle_alpha   90.00
_cell.angle_beta   90.00
_cell.angle_gamma   90.00
#
_symmetry.space_group_name_H-M   'P 1'
#
loop_
_entity.id
_entity.type
_entity.pdbx_description
1 polymer ?
#
loop_
_entity_poly.entity_id
_entity_poly.type
_entity_poly.pdbx_seq_one_letter_code
_entity_poly.pdbx_strand_id
1 'polypeptide(L)'
;MKLGVCVPYRNREAHMNEFVPHVSKFLEERGIEHTIYLAHQCDDKLFNRGLMKNIAAKHAFDGGCDYIVWHDIDMVPEDDSCDYSFPKDNPQHIAVRISQSDYQLKYEEYFGGAVVFSKEQVERTNGYSNEYWDWGMEDDDLFWRCVMEGYAEKTKLDFNEEKYVAYFNGIDSKIQLRPNREQKNCISESHTVSILVKAEQQIEKVPIWLIGDNNRQFMEYPIFRKPGYDWGLSFNNSRAYTMQLWDRMKGHLYQWIKRYENQWSWITMSVDAENKKIHFYLNGRESDARLGTGTQSPLSYNEPLKRYGMEPFYVGYSKSPVESFFKGGVASIQMWDRCLSVDEIKNLHKETPEENLVLDIFTMNLEFGNFENVELKKEKIEIPHTILPYRRDGKFKCLPHQTEGLINVGGIDKWAKGETTAKNEKRYILEMQQGNIDYKSDGINSINYELVSIDTIYNRHKMINVKV
;
A
#
# COMPACT_ATOMS: atom_id res chain seq x y z
N MET A 1 20.39 -18.02 23.35
CA MET A 1 19.56 -16.79 23.27
C MET A 1 18.09 -17.18 23.37
N LYS A 2 17.35 -16.50 24.18
CA LYS A 2 15.96 -16.82 24.47
C LYS A 2 15.01 -15.90 23.71
N LEU A 3 14.04 -16.47 23.02
CA LEU A 3 13.01 -15.76 22.25
C LEU A 3 11.77 -15.46 23.11
N GLY A 4 11.28 -14.22 23.10
CA GLY A 4 9.95 -13.85 23.55
C GLY A 4 8.95 -13.82 22.38
N VAL A 5 7.93 -14.68 22.39
CA VAL A 5 6.84 -14.63 21.40
C VAL A 5 5.75 -13.73 21.97
N CYS A 6 5.62 -12.52 21.43
CA CYS A 6 4.77 -11.43 21.95
C CYS A 6 3.47 -11.35 21.15
N VAL A 7 2.35 -11.68 21.77
CA VAL A 7 1.06 -11.87 21.12
C VAL A 7 0.00 -10.94 21.71
N PRO A 8 -0.65 -10.07 20.91
CA PRO A 8 -1.81 -9.32 21.35
C PRO A 8 -3.03 -10.23 21.44
N TYR A 9 -3.79 -10.13 22.54
CA TYR A 9 -4.88 -11.07 22.80
C TYR A 9 -6.14 -10.38 23.32
N ARG A 10 -7.27 -10.72 22.71
CA ARG A 10 -8.62 -10.48 23.25
C ARG A 10 -9.64 -11.38 22.52
N ASN A 11 -10.48 -12.11 23.29
CA ASN A 11 -11.60 -12.92 22.77
C ASN A 11 -11.22 -13.91 21.65
N ARG A 12 -10.06 -14.57 21.76
CA ARG A 12 -9.51 -15.50 20.78
C ARG A 12 -9.12 -16.84 21.42
N GLU A 13 -9.94 -17.38 22.31
CA GLU A 13 -9.62 -18.60 23.06
C GLU A 13 -9.35 -19.81 22.14
N ALA A 14 -10.17 -20.01 21.10
CA ALA A 14 -9.97 -21.09 20.16
C ALA A 14 -8.60 -20.97 19.44
N HIS A 15 -8.22 -19.75 19.03
CA HIS A 15 -6.92 -19.51 18.39
C HIS A 15 -5.78 -19.73 19.41
N MET A 16 -5.92 -19.28 20.63
CA MET A 16 -4.90 -19.51 21.69
C MET A 16 -4.64 -21.00 21.90
N ASN A 17 -5.72 -21.80 21.93
CA ASN A 17 -5.64 -23.26 22.16
C ASN A 17 -4.98 -23.99 20.96
N GLU A 18 -5.02 -23.45 19.76
CA GLU A 18 -4.30 -23.96 18.59
C GLU A 18 -2.88 -23.37 18.50
N PHE A 19 -2.75 -22.06 18.63
CA PHE A 19 -1.49 -21.32 18.46
C PHE A 19 -0.42 -21.71 19.46
N VAL A 20 -0.73 -21.68 20.76
CA VAL A 20 0.31 -21.87 21.79
C VAL A 20 0.97 -23.24 21.71
N PRO A 21 0.24 -24.37 21.63
CA PRO A 21 0.86 -25.68 21.46
C PRO A 21 1.62 -25.82 20.13
N HIS A 22 1.06 -25.30 19.04
CA HIS A 22 1.65 -25.40 17.69
C HIS A 22 2.99 -24.66 17.62
N VAL A 23 3.01 -23.38 18.01
CA VAL A 23 4.21 -22.54 17.97
C VAL A 23 5.26 -23.03 18.96
N SER A 24 4.86 -23.46 20.18
CA SER A 24 5.81 -24.04 21.13
C SER A 24 6.49 -25.27 20.59
N LYS A 25 5.73 -26.21 20.05
CA LYS A 25 6.28 -27.43 19.45
C LYS A 25 7.20 -27.09 18.27
N PHE A 26 6.77 -26.19 17.39
CA PHE A 26 7.56 -25.76 16.23
C PHE A 26 8.93 -25.20 16.62
N LEU A 27 8.97 -24.35 17.66
CA LEU A 27 10.21 -23.74 18.17
C LEU A 27 11.09 -24.74 18.92
N GLU A 28 10.49 -25.65 19.72
CA GLU A 28 11.19 -26.72 20.42
C GLU A 28 11.92 -27.67 19.46
N GLU A 29 11.24 -28.11 18.41
CA GLU A 29 11.81 -28.99 17.39
C GLU A 29 13.04 -28.39 16.71
N ARG A 30 13.17 -27.06 16.74
CA ARG A 30 14.29 -26.27 16.18
C ARG A 30 15.30 -25.81 17.25
N GLY A 31 15.14 -26.28 18.47
CA GLY A 31 16.07 -25.97 19.58
C GLY A 31 16.03 -24.49 19.99
N ILE A 32 14.95 -23.76 19.71
CA ILE A 32 14.79 -22.36 20.09
C ILE A 32 14.17 -22.26 21.49
N GLU A 33 14.99 -21.86 22.46
CA GLU A 33 14.50 -21.55 23.81
C GLU A 33 13.55 -20.36 23.75
N HIS A 34 12.32 -20.51 24.25
CA HIS A 34 11.31 -19.48 24.13
C HIS A 34 10.31 -19.42 25.29
N THR A 35 9.64 -18.28 25.39
CA THR A 35 8.44 -18.08 26.23
C THR A 35 7.42 -17.27 25.42
N ILE A 36 6.16 -17.71 25.40
CA ILE A 36 5.06 -16.97 24.78
C ILE A 36 4.45 -16.04 25.82
N TYR A 37 4.27 -14.78 25.46
CA TYR A 37 3.67 -13.71 26.26
C TYR A 37 2.41 -13.21 25.53
N LEU A 38 1.23 -13.55 26.08
CA LEU A 38 -0.04 -13.04 25.59
C LEU A 38 -0.41 -11.79 26.40
N ALA A 39 -0.44 -10.62 25.77
CA ALA A 39 -0.96 -9.42 26.40
C ALA A 39 -2.46 -9.32 26.15
N HIS A 40 -3.24 -9.51 27.22
CA HIS A 40 -4.70 -9.57 27.17
C HIS A 40 -5.30 -8.24 27.62
N GLN A 41 -5.93 -7.53 26.70
CA GLN A 41 -6.70 -6.33 27.00
C GLN A 41 -8.05 -6.72 27.60
N CYS A 42 -8.27 -6.41 28.91
CA CYS A 42 -9.41 -6.85 29.70
C CYS A 42 -10.51 -5.79 29.86
N ASP A 43 -10.31 -4.57 29.34
CA ASP A 43 -11.32 -3.50 29.37
C ASP A 43 -12.23 -3.54 28.15
N ASP A 44 -13.24 -2.63 28.14
CA ASP A 44 -14.24 -2.51 27.08
C ASP A 44 -13.86 -1.47 25.99
N LYS A 45 -12.64 -0.89 26.06
CA LYS A 45 -12.16 0.02 25.02
C LYS A 45 -11.94 -0.71 23.70
N LEU A 46 -11.85 0.03 22.61
CA LEU A 46 -11.42 -0.54 21.32
C LEU A 46 -10.09 -1.27 21.49
N PHE A 47 -9.87 -2.33 20.73
CA PHE A 47 -8.65 -3.11 20.84
C PHE A 47 -7.45 -2.32 20.34
N ASN A 48 -6.40 -2.23 21.15
CA ASN A 48 -5.15 -1.58 20.76
C ASN A 48 -4.06 -2.62 20.58
N ARG A 49 -3.93 -3.12 19.34
CA ARG A 49 -3.00 -4.20 18.98
C ARG A 49 -1.54 -3.79 19.21
N GLY A 50 -1.16 -2.58 18.78
CA GLY A 50 0.21 -2.06 18.94
C GLY A 50 0.63 -1.96 20.40
N LEU A 51 -0.24 -1.39 21.24
CA LEU A 51 0.03 -1.28 22.70
C LEU A 51 0.14 -2.67 23.35
N MET A 52 -0.72 -3.62 22.99
CA MET A 52 -0.62 -5.00 23.52
C MET A 52 0.70 -5.67 23.07
N LYS A 53 1.12 -5.49 21.83
CA LYS A 53 2.42 -5.96 21.33
C LYS A 53 3.59 -5.36 22.13
N ASN A 54 3.55 -4.06 22.44
CA ASN A 54 4.55 -3.39 23.25
C ASN A 54 4.59 -3.89 24.71
N ILE A 55 3.41 -4.07 25.34
CA ILE A 55 3.31 -4.62 26.71
C ILE A 55 3.91 -6.03 26.76
N ALA A 56 3.55 -6.90 25.82
CA ALA A 56 4.11 -8.24 25.75
C ALA A 56 5.64 -8.22 25.58
N ALA A 57 6.17 -7.35 24.73
CA ALA A 57 7.61 -7.18 24.52
C ALA A 57 8.33 -6.71 25.78
N LYS A 58 7.77 -5.72 26.50
CA LYS A 58 8.34 -5.26 27.78
C LYS A 58 8.45 -6.42 28.77
N HIS A 59 7.37 -7.17 28.97
CA HIS A 59 7.38 -8.31 29.89
C HIS A 59 8.31 -9.46 29.40
N ALA A 60 8.49 -9.63 28.10
CA ALA A 60 9.44 -10.59 27.56
C ALA A 60 10.89 -10.20 27.90
N PHE A 61 11.27 -8.93 27.73
CA PHE A 61 12.59 -8.44 28.08
C PHE A 61 12.83 -8.45 29.59
N ASP A 62 11.83 -8.07 30.39
CA ASP A 62 11.89 -8.17 31.88
C ASP A 62 12.02 -9.62 32.31
N GLY A 63 11.48 -10.59 31.56
CA GLY A 63 11.58 -12.03 31.75
C GLY A 63 12.86 -12.67 31.20
N GLY A 64 13.85 -11.85 30.77
CA GLY A 64 15.18 -12.28 30.34
C GLY A 64 15.23 -12.83 28.92
N CYS A 65 14.31 -12.43 28.02
CA CYS A 65 14.42 -12.72 26.60
C CYS A 65 15.45 -11.78 25.94
N ASP A 66 16.26 -12.32 25.05
CA ASP A 66 17.30 -11.58 24.32
C ASP A 66 16.74 -10.85 23.09
N TYR A 67 15.68 -11.42 22.51
CA TYR A 67 14.98 -10.92 21.34
C TYR A 67 13.53 -11.36 21.35
N ILE A 68 12.72 -10.76 20.50
CA ILE A 68 11.29 -11.01 20.42
C ILE A 68 10.83 -11.27 18.99
N VAL A 69 9.67 -11.92 18.87
CA VAL A 69 8.81 -11.86 17.69
C VAL A 69 7.46 -11.27 18.11
N TRP A 70 7.05 -10.17 17.49
CA TRP A 70 5.66 -9.74 17.55
C TRP A 70 4.86 -10.60 16.59
N HIS A 71 3.86 -11.28 17.10
CA HIS A 71 3.19 -12.36 16.38
C HIS A 71 1.68 -12.26 16.54
N ASP A 72 0.95 -12.36 15.43
CA ASP A 72 -0.51 -12.42 15.48
C ASP A 72 -0.98 -13.82 15.85
N ILE A 73 -2.01 -13.91 16.71
CA ILE A 73 -2.48 -15.18 17.28
C ILE A 73 -3.16 -16.12 16.26
N ASP A 74 -3.57 -15.59 15.14
CA ASP A 74 -4.25 -16.30 14.06
C ASP A 74 -3.31 -16.80 12.96
N MET A 75 -2.00 -16.69 13.15
CA MET A 75 -1.00 -17.19 12.22
C MET A 75 -0.17 -18.31 12.84
N VAL A 76 -0.04 -19.43 12.14
CA VAL A 76 0.81 -20.54 12.59
C VAL A 76 1.84 -20.92 11.50
N PRO A 77 3.11 -21.17 11.89
CA PRO A 77 4.14 -21.58 10.94
C PRO A 77 3.83 -22.95 10.35
N GLU A 78 4.04 -23.13 9.04
CA GLU A 78 3.74 -24.40 8.35
C GLU A 78 4.97 -25.24 8.06
N ASP A 79 6.12 -24.63 7.82
CA ASP A 79 7.33 -25.36 7.42
C ASP A 79 8.63 -24.64 7.85
N ASP A 80 9.78 -25.24 7.52
CA ASP A 80 11.12 -24.78 7.92
C ASP A 80 11.52 -23.42 7.33
N SER A 81 10.76 -22.88 6.40
CA SER A 81 10.98 -21.52 5.90
C SER A 81 10.66 -20.44 6.94
N CYS A 82 9.89 -20.78 7.98
CA CYS A 82 9.57 -19.88 9.09
C CYS A 82 10.78 -19.76 10.05
N ASP A 83 11.70 -18.87 9.73
CA ASP A 83 12.94 -18.67 10.49
C ASP A 83 12.77 -17.64 11.62
N TYR A 84 12.70 -18.13 12.86
CA TYR A 84 12.62 -17.31 14.10
C TYR A 84 13.99 -17.00 14.71
N SER A 85 15.09 -17.19 14.01
CA SER A 85 16.44 -16.95 14.56
C SER A 85 16.67 -15.46 14.89
N PHE A 86 17.69 -15.19 15.71
CA PHE A 86 18.04 -13.83 16.14
C PHE A 86 18.30 -12.89 14.93
N PRO A 87 17.67 -11.69 14.89
CA PRO A 87 17.83 -10.75 13.79
C PRO A 87 19.07 -9.87 14.02
N LYS A 88 20.23 -10.30 13.53
CA LYS A 88 21.53 -9.72 13.82
C LYS A 88 21.64 -8.23 13.42
N ASP A 89 21.36 -7.93 12.15
CA ASP A 89 21.66 -6.60 11.61
C ASP A 89 20.38 -5.75 11.47
N ASN A 90 19.28 -6.36 11.09
CA ASN A 90 18.01 -5.67 10.81
C ASN A 90 16.82 -6.46 11.35
N PRO A 91 15.72 -5.78 11.75
CA PRO A 91 14.45 -6.45 12.02
C PRO A 91 14.01 -7.31 10.84
N GLN A 92 13.41 -8.45 11.10
CA GLN A 92 13.04 -9.41 10.05
C GLN A 92 11.54 -9.63 9.99
N HIS A 93 10.94 -9.39 8.84
CA HIS A 93 9.59 -9.82 8.56
C HIS A 93 9.59 -11.29 8.16
N ILE A 94 8.91 -12.15 8.89
CA ILE A 94 8.91 -13.60 8.64
C ILE A 94 7.58 -14.11 8.08
N ALA A 95 6.44 -13.48 8.34
CA ALA A 95 5.13 -13.87 7.81
C ALA A 95 4.89 -13.32 6.39
N VAL A 96 5.73 -13.73 5.44
CA VAL A 96 5.73 -13.23 4.06
C VAL A 96 4.70 -13.95 3.20
N ARG A 97 4.67 -15.28 3.25
CA ARG A 97 3.74 -16.12 2.51
C ARG A 97 2.63 -16.61 3.42
N ILE A 98 1.46 -16.01 3.31
CA ILE A 98 0.32 -16.32 4.18
C ILE A 98 -0.84 -16.91 3.40
N SER A 99 -1.54 -17.89 3.96
CA SER A 99 -2.62 -18.61 3.28
C SER A 99 -3.78 -17.70 2.85
N GLN A 100 -4.06 -16.62 3.58
CA GLN A 100 -5.06 -15.61 3.22
C GLN A 100 -4.80 -14.89 1.88
N SER A 101 -3.55 -14.88 1.42
CA SER A 101 -3.12 -14.27 0.16
C SER A 101 -2.59 -15.30 -0.83
N ASP A 102 -3.11 -16.53 -0.77
CA ASP A 102 -2.66 -17.64 -1.62
C ASP A 102 -1.13 -17.82 -1.59
N TYR A 103 -0.54 -17.59 -0.42
CA TYR A 103 0.91 -17.61 -0.17
C TYR A 103 1.72 -16.63 -1.04
N GLN A 104 1.07 -15.57 -1.53
CA GLN A 104 1.74 -14.45 -2.15
C GLN A 104 1.95 -13.32 -1.14
N LEU A 105 2.99 -12.51 -1.34
CA LEU A 105 3.18 -11.30 -0.54
C LEU A 105 1.98 -10.36 -0.73
N LYS A 106 1.41 -9.85 0.35
CA LYS A 106 0.23 -8.97 0.28
C LYS A 106 0.50 -7.66 -0.46
N TYR A 107 1.60 -7.00 -0.14
CA TYR A 107 2.12 -5.78 -0.77
C TYR A 107 3.56 -5.58 -0.30
N GLU A 108 4.31 -4.75 -1.01
CA GLU A 108 5.76 -4.64 -0.84
C GLU A 108 6.22 -4.15 0.53
N GLU A 109 5.51 -3.20 1.12
CA GLU A 109 5.81 -2.67 2.45
C GLU A 109 5.13 -3.48 3.58
N TYR A 110 4.49 -4.60 3.27
CA TYR A 110 3.81 -5.42 4.28
C TYR A 110 4.79 -5.88 5.38
N PHE A 111 4.49 -5.52 6.60
CA PHE A 111 5.32 -5.79 7.77
C PHE A 111 4.50 -6.32 8.97
N GLY A 112 3.38 -6.98 8.67
CA GLY A 112 2.45 -7.53 9.65
C GLY A 112 2.61 -9.04 9.88
N GLY A 113 1.79 -9.58 10.75
CA GLY A 113 1.69 -11.01 11.04
C GLY A 113 2.74 -11.53 11.99
N ALA A 114 4.01 -11.59 11.58
CA ALA A 114 5.12 -11.97 12.45
C ALA A 114 6.41 -11.24 12.06
N VAL A 115 6.97 -10.48 13.00
CA VAL A 115 8.19 -9.69 12.80
C VAL A 115 9.16 -9.90 13.98
N VAL A 116 10.43 -10.19 13.69
CA VAL A 116 11.46 -10.50 14.67
C VAL A 116 12.37 -9.31 14.90
N PHE A 117 12.59 -8.94 16.17
CA PHE A 117 13.39 -7.80 16.60
C PHE A 117 14.35 -8.18 17.71
N SER A 118 15.58 -7.68 17.68
CA SER A 118 16.45 -7.67 18.85
C SER A 118 15.99 -6.58 19.83
N LYS A 119 16.45 -6.66 21.09
CA LYS A 119 16.15 -5.63 22.11
C LYS A 119 16.61 -4.24 21.65
N GLU A 120 17.82 -4.12 21.11
CA GLU A 120 18.36 -2.87 20.57
C GLU A 120 17.47 -2.31 19.44
N GLN A 121 17.02 -3.17 18.52
CA GLN A 121 16.15 -2.74 17.42
C GLN A 121 14.80 -2.23 17.92
N VAL A 122 14.22 -2.87 18.96
CA VAL A 122 12.99 -2.38 19.60
C VAL A 122 13.22 -1.02 20.28
N GLU A 123 14.31 -0.86 21.01
CA GLU A 123 14.64 0.41 21.68
C GLU A 123 14.85 1.54 20.65
N ARG A 124 15.53 1.28 19.54
CA ARG A 124 15.76 2.26 18.47
C ARG A 124 14.48 2.66 17.76
N THR A 125 13.63 1.71 17.39
CA THR A 125 12.37 2.01 16.71
C THR A 125 11.27 2.50 17.65
N ASN A 126 11.48 2.39 18.96
CA ASN A 126 10.49 2.62 20.02
C ASN A 126 9.24 1.72 19.89
N GLY A 127 9.36 0.55 19.23
CA GLY A 127 8.26 -0.40 19.07
C GLY A 127 7.09 0.12 18.25
N TYR A 128 5.91 -0.42 18.50
CA TYR A 128 4.66 0.05 17.88
C TYR A 128 4.20 1.39 18.46
N SER A 129 3.43 2.16 17.69
CA SER A 129 2.66 3.27 18.26
C SER A 129 1.56 2.76 19.19
N ASN A 130 1.32 3.47 20.28
CA ASN A 130 0.23 3.20 21.24
C ASN A 130 -1.09 3.86 20.85
N GLU A 131 -1.13 4.61 19.75
CA GLU A 131 -2.24 5.47 19.35
C GLU A 131 -3.16 4.90 18.28
N TYR A 132 -2.86 3.68 17.78
CA TYR A 132 -3.72 2.99 16.82
C TYR A 132 -4.74 2.10 17.53
N TRP A 133 -6.00 2.49 17.43
CA TRP A 133 -7.11 1.78 18.06
C TRP A 133 -7.93 1.07 16.98
N ASP A 134 -8.48 -0.10 17.29
CA ASP A 134 -9.25 -0.95 16.42
C ASP A 134 -8.39 -1.55 15.30
N TRP A 135 -8.59 -1.19 14.05
CA TRP A 135 -7.92 -1.83 12.93
C TRP A 135 -7.14 -0.85 12.05
N GLY A 136 -5.90 -1.24 11.72
CA GLY A 136 -5.14 -0.71 10.59
C GLY A 136 -4.07 0.32 10.94
N MET A 137 -3.04 0.33 10.13
CA MET A 137 -1.89 1.25 10.07
C MET A 137 -0.81 1.05 11.15
N GLU A 138 -1.01 0.23 12.16
CA GLU A 138 0.01 -0.01 13.19
C GLU A 138 1.25 -0.74 12.64
N ASP A 139 1.04 -1.71 11.74
CA ASP A 139 2.14 -2.46 11.10
C ASP A 139 2.90 -1.60 10.10
N ASP A 140 2.17 -0.77 9.34
CA ASP A 140 2.76 0.21 8.41
C ASP A 140 3.58 1.28 9.16
N ASP A 141 3.10 1.73 10.33
CA ASP A 141 3.83 2.67 11.20
C ASP A 141 5.13 2.05 11.70
N LEU A 142 5.08 0.81 12.22
CA LEU A 142 6.29 0.11 12.67
C LEU A 142 7.32 -0.03 11.53
N PHE A 143 6.86 -0.38 10.34
CA PHE A 143 7.74 -0.47 9.18
C PHE A 143 8.48 0.84 8.91
N TRP A 144 7.76 1.98 8.96
CA TRP A 144 8.37 3.28 8.75
C TRP A 144 9.31 3.71 9.87
N ARG A 145 9.04 3.32 11.12
CA ARG A 145 10.02 3.50 12.21
C ARG A 145 11.32 2.77 11.90
N CYS A 146 11.24 1.57 11.32
CA CYS A 146 12.42 0.86 10.83
C CYS A 146 13.13 1.62 9.70
N VAL A 147 12.38 2.25 8.79
CA VAL A 147 12.94 3.09 7.73
C VAL A 147 13.68 4.29 8.30
N MET A 148 13.07 5.00 9.24
CA MET A 148 13.66 6.19 9.85
C MET A 148 14.92 5.86 10.66
N GLU A 149 14.99 4.65 11.25
CA GLU A 149 16.18 4.15 11.95
C GLU A 149 17.26 3.56 11.01
N GLY A 150 17.03 3.58 9.71
CA GLY A 150 17.98 3.05 8.73
C GLY A 150 17.98 1.53 8.60
N TYR A 151 16.96 0.86 9.13
CA TYR A 151 16.78 -0.60 9.02
C TYR A 151 16.09 -1.08 7.75
N ALA A 152 15.76 -0.20 6.83
CA ALA A 152 15.20 -0.57 5.55
C ALA A 152 16.03 0.01 4.42
N GLU A 153 16.23 -0.78 3.38
CA GLU A 153 16.97 -0.35 2.21
C GLU A 153 16.10 0.58 1.36
N LYS A 154 16.56 1.82 1.21
CA LYS A 154 15.95 2.78 0.27
C LYS A 154 16.63 2.61 -1.07
N THR A 155 15.90 2.18 -2.07
CA THR A 155 16.34 2.23 -3.44
C THR A 155 15.63 3.39 -4.16
N LYS A 156 16.25 3.92 -5.20
CA LYS A 156 15.64 4.91 -6.09
C LYS A 156 15.87 4.54 -7.54
N LEU A 157 14.88 4.83 -8.36
CA LEU A 157 15.05 4.81 -9.81
C LEU A 157 15.59 6.17 -10.22
N ASP A 158 16.81 6.20 -10.70
CA ASP A 158 17.43 7.39 -11.27
C ASP A 158 17.27 7.36 -12.79
N PHE A 159 16.73 8.44 -13.34
CA PHE A 159 16.83 8.68 -14.77
C PHE A 159 18.20 9.27 -15.06
N ASN A 160 18.90 8.72 -16.05
CA ASN A 160 20.27 9.13 -16.38
C ASN A 160 20.36 10.59 -16.83
N GLU A 161 19.25 11.15 -17.33
CA GLU A 161 19.18 12.48 -17.91
C GLU A 161 18.08 13.32 -17.28
N GLU A 162 18.27 14.64 -17.33
CA GLU A 162 17.20 15.59 -17.01
C GLU A 162 16.03 15.44 -17.99
N LYS A 163 14.81 15.46 -17.48
CA LYS A 163 13.58 15.38 -18.27
C LYS A 163 12.89 16.74 -18.30
N TYR A 164 12.23 17.04 -19.41
CA TYR A 164 11.29 18.14 -19.46
C TYR A 164 10.02 17.75 -18.69
N VAL A 165 9.59 18.64 -17.81
CA VAL A 165 8.41 18.47 -16.98
C VAL A 165 7.42 19.58 -17.31
N ALA A 166 6.18 19.21 -17.61
CA ALA A 166 5.06 20.14 -17.72
C ALA A 166 4.39 20.29 -16.34
N TYR A 167 4.39 21.51 -15.81
CA TYR A 167 3.77 21.85 -14.54
C TYR A 167 2.40 22.47 -14.75
N PHE A 168 1.42 21.92 -14.05
CA PHE A 168 0.02 22.30 -14.07
C PHE A 168 -0.34 23.02 -12.76
N ASN A 169 -1.05 24.14 -12.85
CA ASN A 169 -1.35 25.00 -11.70
C ASN A 169 -2.63 24.63 -10.92
N GLY A 170 -3.43 23.69 -11.42
CA GLY A 170 -4.69 23.26 -10.81
C GLY A 170 -5.86 24.24 -11.01
N ILE A 171 -5.71 25.24 -11.87
CA ILE A 171 -6.70 26.33 -12.06
C ILE A 171 -7.23 26.38 -13.49
N ASP A 172 -6.32 26.37 -14.46
CA ASP A 172 -6.63 26.57 -15.88
C ASP A 172 -5.57 25.97 -16.82
N SER A 173 -4.55 25.31 -16.26
CA SER A 173 -3.50 24.66 -17.04
C SER A 173 -4.02 23.39 -17.70
N LYS A 174 -3.77 23.27 -19.00
CA LYS A 174 -4.08 22.05 -19.77
C LYS A 174 -3.21 21.91 -21.00
N ILE A 175 -3.05 20.66 -21.46
CA ILE A 175 -2.52 20.36 -22.78
C ILE A 175 -3.58 19.59 -23.55
N GLN A 176 -3.87 20.03 -24.76
CA GLN A 176 -4.76 19.34 -25.67
C GLN A 176 -3.95 18.67 -26.78
N LEU A 177 -4.05 17.36 -26.89
CA LEU A 177 -3.38 16.53 -27.88
C LEU A 177 -4.38 16.09 -28.93
N ARG A 178 -4.01 16.18 -30.20
CA ARG A 178 -4.79 15.65 -31.32
C ARG A 178 -4.18 14.32 -31.78
N PRO A 179 -4.66 13.19 -31.24
CA PRO A 179 -4.09 11.90 -31.57
C PRO A 179 -4.33 11.56 -33.05
N ASN A 180 -3.37 10.90 -33.66
CA ASN A 180 -3.52 10.31 -35.01
C ASN A 180 -4.45 9.08 -34.95
N ARG A 181 -4.65 8.42 -36.12
CA ARG A 181 -5.55 7.27 -36.23
C ARG A 181 -5.06 6.06 -35.42
N GLU A 182 -3.75 5.81 -35.40
CA GLU A 182 -3.15 4.69 -34.68
C GLU A 182 -3.34 4.84 -33.18
N GLN A 183 -3.01 5.99 -32.62
CA GLN A 183 -3.22 6.32 -31.21
C GLN A 183 -4.67 6.18 -30.76
N LYS A 184 -5.64 6.39 -31.66
CA LYS A 184 -7.06 6.22 -31.35
C LYS A 184 -7.50 4.76 -31.37
N ASN A 185 -6.97 3.98 -32.30
CA ASN A 185 -7.31 2.57 -32.39
C ASN A 185 -6.71 1.77 -31.23
N CYS A 186 -5.52 2.14 -30.77
CA CYS A 186 -4.80 1.52 -29.67
C CYS A 186 -5.67 1.28 -28.43
N ILE A 187 -6.48 2.25 -28.02
CA ILE A 187 -7.31 2.16 -26.80
C ILE A 187 -8.39 1.08 -26.86
N SER A 188 -8.79 0.65 -28.05
CA SER A 188 -9.85 -0.36 -28.21
C SER A 188 -9.33 -1.80 -28.28
N GLU A 189 -8.02 -1.98 -28.23
CA GLU A 189 -7.33 -3.27 -28.34
C GLU A 189 -6.32 -3.42 -27.20
N SER A 190 -5.44 -4.42 -27.28
CA SER A 190 -4.37 -4.57 -26.32
C SER A 190 -3.43 -3.38 -26.41
N HIS A 191 -3.17 -2.74 -25.27
CA HIS A 191 -2.33 -1.54 -25.21
C HIS A 191 -1.68 -1.36 -23.85
N THR A 192 -0.63 -0.58 -23.80
CA THR A 192 0.01 -0.14 -22.57
C THR A 192 0.10 1.38 -22.55
N VAL A 193 -0.21 1.98 -21.39
CA VAL A 193 -0.01 3.41 -21.13
C VAL A 193 0.86 3.58 -19.89
N SER A 194 1.91 4.36 -20.01
CA SER A 194 2.83 4.67 -18.92
C SER A 194 2.96 6.17 -18.73
N ILE A 195 2.81 6.65 -17.50
CA ILE A 195 2.80 8.07 -17.15
C ILE A 195 3.71 8.32 -15.96
N LEU A 196 4.65 9.24 -16.13
CA LEU A 196 5.53 9.71 -15.08
C LEU A 196 4.99 11.03 -14.52
N VAL A 197 4.51 11.00 -13.27
CA VAL A 197 3.71 12.09 -12.70
C VAL A 197 4.09 12.36 -11.24
N LYS A 198 3.99 13.63 -10.86
CA LYS A 198 4.10 14.11 -9.47
C LYS A 198 2.87 14.94 -9.13
N ALA A 199 1.95 14.38 -8.34
CA ALA A 199 0.79 15.13 -7.86
C ALA A 199 1.17 16.01 -6.68
N GLU A 200 0.78 17.27 -6.71
CA GLU A 200 0.85 18.20 -5.59
C GLU A 200 -0.49 18.25 -4.85
N GLN A 201 -0.54 19.00 -3.75
CA GLN A 201 -1.82 19.23 -3.07
C GLN A 201 -2.82 19.91 -4.01
N GLN A 202 -3.91 19.23 -4.29
CA GLN A 202 -4.91 19.71 -5.24
C GLN A 202 -5.71 20.89 -4.67
N ILE A 203 -6.15 21.79 -5.56
CA ILE A 203 -6.98 22.95 -5.19
C ILE A 203 -8.43 22.50 -5.22
N GLU A 204 -9.07 22.41 -4.05
CA GLU A 204 -10.48 22.08 -3.94
C GLU A 204 -11.31 23.28 -4.41
N LYS A 205 -11.92 23.18 -5.59
CA LYS A 205 -12.77 24.24 -6.14
C LYS A 205 -14.25 24.03 -5.87
N VAL A 206 -14.77 22.83 -5.83
CA VAL A 206 -16.19 22.51 -5.55
C VAL A 206 -16.33 21.02 -5.25
N PRO A 207 -17.20 20.61 -4.31
CA PRO A 207 -17.49 19.19 -4.12
C PRO A 207 -18.18 18.60 -5.34
N ILE A 208 -17.60 17.56 -5.91
CA ILE A 208 -18.21 16.83 -7.01
C ILE A 208 -19.18 15.80 -6.45
N TRP A 209 -20.37 15.77 -7.03
CA TRP A 209 -21.48 14.93 -6.65
C TRP A 209 -21.16 13.44 -6.76
N LEU A 210 -21.59 12.74 -5.77
CA LEU A 210 -21.79 11.32 -5.56
C LEU A 210 -21.82 10.45 -6.83
N ILE A 211 -20.93 9.46 -6.86
CA ILE A 211 -21.19 8.21 -7.56
C ILE A 211 -21.31 7.13 -6.47
N GLY A 212 -22.53 6.69 -6.19
CA GLY A 212 -22.82 5.59 -5.27
C GLY A 212 -23.28 5.98 -3.87
N ASP A 213 -24.11 5.15 -3.30
CA ASP A 213 -24.99 5.29 -2.14
C ASP A 213 -24.37 5.60 -0.76
N ASN A 214 -23.17 6.09 -0.63
CA ASN A 214 -22.52 6.29 0.67
C ASN A 214 -21.85 7.67 0.84
N ASN A 215 -22.55 8.77 0.68
CA ASN A 215 -22.17 10.13 1.17
C ASN A 215 -20.68 10.54 1.10
N ARG A 216 -19.87 9.95 0.22
CA ARG A 216 -18.47 10.29 0.03
C ARG A 216 -18.29 11.09 -1.24
N GLN A 217 -17.84 12.31 -1.09
CA GLN A 217 -17.45 13.16 -2.20
C GLN A 217 -16.06 12.72 -2.70
N PHE A 218 -16.00 12.07 -3.85
CA PHE A 218 -14.74 11.81 -4.54
C PHE A 218 -14.49 12.95 -5.53
N MET A 219 -13.36 13.60 -5.37
CA MET A 219 -12.85 14.54 -6.36
C MET A 219 -11.73 13.89 -7.13
N GLU A 220 -11.81 13.94 -8.44
CA GLU A 220 -10.78 13.45 -9.34
C GLU A 220 -10.14 14.60 -10.10
N TYR A 221 -8.82 14.65 -10.08
CA TYR A 221 -8.01 15.63 -10.78
C TYR A 221 -7.34 14.93 -11.96
N PRO A 222 -7.77 15.19 -13.19
CA PRO A 222 -7.37 14.43 -14.36
C PRO A 222 -5.92 14.73 -14.74
N ILE A 223 -5.12 13.68 -14.88
CA ILE A 223 -3.73 13.78 -15.35
C ILE A 223 -3.67 13.54 -16.85
N PHE A 224 -4.29 12.47 -17.33
CA PHE A 224 -4.38 12.15 -18.76
C PHE A 224 -5.73 11.51 -19.04
N ARG A 225 -6.54 12.12 -19.91
CA ARG A 225 -7.93 11.69 -20.10
C ARG A 225 -8.45 11.95 -21.51
N LYS A 226 -9.39 11.09 -21.93
CA LYS A 226 -10.20 11.28 -23.11
C LYS A 226 -11.62 11.73 -22.72
N PRO A 227 -12.14 12.85 -23.23
CA PRO A 227 -13.45 13.33 -22.89
C PRO A 227 -14.58 12.39 -23.31
N GLY A 228 -15.64 12.35 -22.48
CA GLY A 228 -16.83 11.57 -22.77
C GLY A 228 -16.70 10.07 -22.54
N TYR A 229 -15.53 9.60 -22.09
CA TYR A 229 -15.27 8.21 -21.75
C TYR A 229 -14.40 8.13 -20.51
N ASP A 230 -14.70 7.17 -19.65
CA ASP A 230 -13.99 6.98 -18.40
C ASP A 230 -12.75 6.10 -18.62
N TRP A 231 -11.87 6.56 -19.47
CA TRP A 231 -10.54 6.01 -19.68
C TRP A 231 -9.49 7.08 -19.36
N GLY A 232 -8.55 6.73 -18.54
CA GLY A 232 -7.45 7.62 -18.24
C GLY A 232 -6.90 7.46 -16.83
N LEU A 233 -6.01 8.36 -16.45
CA LEU A 233 -5.40 8.50 -15.15
C LEU A 233 -5.84 9.80 -14.49
N SER A 234 -6.26 9.69 -13.24
CA SER A 234 -6.60 10.82 -12.37
C SER A 234 -5.90 10.70 -11.02
N PHE A 235 -5.83 11.80 -10.28
CA PHE A 235 -5.48 11.81 -8.86
C PHE A 235 -6.72 12.22 -8.06
N ASN A 236 -7.01 11.54 -6.98
CA ASN A 236 -8.23 11.80 -6.21
C ASN A 236 -7.95 12.46 -4.85
N ASN A 237 -9.00 12.97 -4.19
CA ASN A 237 -8.91 13.60 -2.88
C ASN A 237 -8.55 12.62 -1.73
N SER A 238 -8.56 11.32 -1.99
CA SER A 238 -8.04 10.30 -1.07
C SER A 238 -6.53 10.06 -1.24
N ARG A 239 -5.83 10.95 -1.96
CA ARG A 239 -4.39 10.88 -2.23
C ARG A 239 -3.99 9.58 -2.93
N ALA A 240 -4.77 9.19 -3.92
CA ALA A 240 -4.49 8.02 -4.72
C ALA A 240 -4.59 8.33 -6.21
N TYR A 241 -3.71 7.72 -6.99
CA TYR A 241 -3.88 7.67 -8.42
C TYR A 241 -4.98 6.68 -8.76
N THR A 242 -5.87 7.06 -9.65
CA THR A 242 -6.96 6.23 -10.13
C THR A 242 -6.79 6.03 -11.63
N MET A 243 -6.55 4.80 -12.05
CA MET A 243 -6.66 4.42 -13.46
C MET A 243 -8.06 3.87 -13.71
N GLN A 244 -8.65 4.28 -14.81
CA GLN A 244 -10.04 3.99 -15.12
C GLN A 244 -10.18 3.39 -16.52
N LEU A 245 -11.03 2.38 -16.60
CA LEU A 245 -11.56 1.84 -17.85
C LEU A 245 -13.05 1.58 -17.64
N TRP A 246 -13.89 1.92 -18.62
CA TRP A 246 -15.30 1.70 -18.51
C TRP A 246 -15.73 0.33 -19.04
N ASP A 247 -16.37 -0.49 -18.22
CA ASP A 247 -17.02 -1.76 -18.55
C ASP A 247 -18.54 -1.56 -18.46
N ARG A 248 -19.28 -1.92 -19.50
CA ARG A 248 -20.73 -1.77 -19.56
C ARG A 248 -21.50 -2.57 -18.50
N MET A 249 -20.97 -3.73 -18.12
CA MET A 249 -21.63 -4.65 -17.18
C MET A 249 -21.30 -4.33 -15.72
N LYS A 250 -20.07 -3.87 -15.46
CA LYS A 250 -19.56 -3.61 -14.11
C LYS A 250 -19.46 -2.11 -13.78
N GLY A 251 -19.75 -1.24 -14.76
CA GLY A 251 -19.51 0.19 -14.61
C GLY A 251 -18.04 0.54 -14.76
N HIS A 252 -17.56 1.48 -13.94
CA HIS A 252 -16.16 1.87 -13.98
C HIS A 252 -15.28 0.83 -13.32
N LEU A 253 -14.31 0.32 -14.06
CA LEU A 253 -13.20 -0.44 -13.53
C LEU A 253 -12.11 0.55 -13.14
N TYR A 254 -11.75 0.58 -11.89
CA TYR A 254 -10.71 1.48 -11.40
C TYR A 254 -9.83 0.80 -10.38
N GLN A 255 -8.58 1.22 -10.36
CA GLN A 255 -7.62 0.84 -9.34
C GLN A 255 -7.10 2.08 -8.64
N TRP A 256 -7.07 2.04 -7.33
CA TRP A 256 -6.50 3.08 -6.50
C TRP A 256 -5.09 2.69 -6.11
N ILE A 257 -4.14 3.56 -6.47
CA ILE A 257 -2.75 3.40 -6.10
C ILE A 257 -2.44 4.51 -5.11
N LYS A 258 -2.36 4.19 -3.82
CA LYS A 258 -1.98 5.18 -2.79
C LYS A 258 -0.62 5.76 -3.12
N ARG A 259 -0.52 7.09 -3.12
CA ARG A 259 0.73 7.81 -3.33
C ARG A 259 0.82 9.07 -2.50
N TYR A 260 2.05 9.45 -2.30
CA TYR A 260 2.41 10.62 -1.55
C TYR A 260 2.42 11.86 -2.46
N GLU A 261 1.85 12.94 -1.98
CA GLU A 261 1.95 14.23 -2.65
C GLU A 261 3.43 14.64 -2.76
N ASN A 262 3.76 15.35 -3.82
CA ASN A 262 5.11 15.84 -4.12
C ASN A 262 6.18 14.77 -4.40
N GLN A 263 5.78 13.53 -4.66
CA GLN A 263 6.70 12.47 -5.06
C GLN A 263 6.44 12.03 -6.49
N TRP A 264 7.51 11.87 -7.25
CA TRP A 264 7.43 11.27 -8.56
C TRP A 264 6.95 9.83 -8.48
N SER A 265 6.05 9.47 -9.35
CA SER A 265 5.46 8.14 -9.44
C SER A 265 5.34 7.76 -10.89
N TRP A 266 5.69 6.53 -11.20
CA TRP A 266 5.56 5.97 -12.52
C TRP A 266 4.39 4.99 -12.54
N ILE A 267 3.31 5.38 -13.22
CA ILE A 267 2.05 4.66 -13.26
C ILE A 267 1.90 4.03 -14.63
N THR A 268 1.74 2.72 -14.69
CA THR A 268 1.53 1.99 -15.95
C THR A 268 0.27 1.15 -15.87
N MET A 269 -0.54 1.21 -16.94
CA MET A 269 -1.67 0.35 -17.16
C MET A 269 -1.42 -0.44 -18.43
N SER A 270 -1.52 -1.77 -18.37
CA SER A 270 -1.46 -2.65 -19.52
C SER A 270 -2.79 -3.38 -19.68
N VAL A 271 -3.42 -3.23 -20.83
CA VAL A 271 -4.71 -3.83 -21.16
C VAL A 271 -4.48 -4.98 -22.13
N ASP A 272 -4.75 -6.19 -21.67
CA ASP A 272 -4.75 -7.41 -22.49
C ASP A 272 -6.18 -7.67 -22.98
N ALA A 273 -6.48 -7.23 -24.17
CA ALA A 273 -7.80 -7.36 -24.75
C ALA A 273 -8.13 -8.80 -25.16
N GLU A 274 -7.15 -9.62 -25.45
CA GLU A 274 -7.31 -11.03 -25.82
C GLU A 274 -7.76 -11.85 -24.62
N ASN A 275 -7.09 -11.68 -23.47
CA ASN A 275 -7.42 -12.37 -22.23
C ASN A 275 -8.42 -11.59 -21.37
N LYS A 276 -8.85 -10.40 -21.78
CA LYS A 276 -9.76 -9.49 -21.06
C LYS A 276 -9.26 -9.15 -19.65
N LYS A 277 -8.00 -8.79 -19.55
CA LYS A 277 -7.35 -8.43 -18.29
C LYS A 277 -6.70 -7.05 -18.36
N ILE A 278 -6.68 -6.38 -17.23
CA ILE A 278 -6.03 -5.09 -17.04
C ILE A 278 -5.03 -5.24 -15.90
N HIS A 279 -3.78 -4.94 -16.21
CA HIS A 279 -2.68 -4.95 -15.25
C HIS A 279 -2.29 -3.53 -14.89
N PHE A 280 -2.08 -3.28 -13.61
CA PHE A 280 -1.68 -1.99 -13.10
C PHE A 280 -0.32 -2.09 -12.41
N TYR A 281 0.56 -1.17 -12.76
CA TYR A 281 1.91 -1.14 -12.23
C TYR A 281 2.21 0.22 -11.61
N LEU A 282 3.02 0.19 -10.59
CA LEU A 282 3.57 1.37 -9.97
C LEU A 282 5.08 1.21 -9.84
N ASN A 283 5.81 2.18 -10.39
CA ASN A 283 7.26 2.18 -10.39
C ASN A 283 7.86 0.86 -10.91
N GLY A 284 7.26 0.31 -11.97
CA GLY A 284 7.68 -0.93 -12.60
C GLY A 284 7.21 -2.23 -11.95
N ARG A 285 6.38 -2.17 -10.90
CA ARG A 285 5.87 -3.35 -10.19
C ARG A 285 4.36 -3.45 -10.29
N GLU A 286 3.86 -4.67 -10.46
CA GLU A 286 2.43 -4.89 -10.50
C GLU A 286 1.81 -4.52 -9.15
N SER A 287 0.77 -3.67 -9.20
CA SER A 287 0.14 -3.14 -8.00
C SER A 287 -0.80 -4.17 -7.40
N ASP A 288 -0.53 -4.61 -6.19
CA ASP A 288 -1.44 -5.41 -5.39
C ASP A 288 -2.43 -4.48 -4.67
N ALA A 289 -3.54 -4.18 -5.31
CA ALA A 289 -4.50 -3.18 -4.85
C ALA A 289 -5.47 -3.69 -3.78
N ARG A 290 -4.98 -4.31 -2.74
CA ARG A 290 -5.82 -4.66 -1.57
C ARG A 290 -6.10 -3.48 -0.63
N LEU A 291 -5.54 -2.33 -0.87
CA LEU A 291 -5.76 -1.14 -0.07
C LEU A 291 -6.98 -0.34 -0.56
N GLY A 292 -8.13 -0.68 0.00
CA GLY A 292 -9.42 -0.05 -0.27
C GLY A 292 -10.14 -0.75 -1.43
N THR A 293 -11.42 -0.79 -1.43
CA THR A 293 -12.43 -1.33 -2.37
C THR A 293 -12.05 -1.58 -3.85
N GLY A 294 -10.78 -1.58 -4.20
CA GLY A 294 -10.25 -1.87 -5.52
C GLY A 294 -10.13 -3.38 -5.75
N THR A 295 -10.37 -3.79 -6.95
CA THR A 295 -10.15 -5.13 -7.46
C THR A 295 -8.64 -5.36 -7.65
N GLN A 296 -8.18 -6.58 -7.36
CA GLN A 296 -6.76 -6.95 -7.55
C GLN A 296 -6.33 -6.84 -9.01
N SER A 297 -5.09 -6.46 -9.24
CA SER A 297 -4.42 -6.70 -10.53
C SER A 297 -4.06 -8.20 -10.64
N PRO A 298 -4.25 -8.85 -11.81
CA PRO A 298 -4.97 -8.30 -12.96
C PRO A 298 -6.49 -8.28 -12.77
N LEU A 299 -7.09 -7.18 -13.22
CA LEU A 299 -8.54 -6.99 -13.21
C LEU A 299 -9.16 -7.64 -14.44
N SER A 300 -10.19 -8.49 -14.27
CA SER A 300 -10.91 -9.08 -15.38
C SER A 300 -12.12 -8.23 -15.80
N TYR A 301 -12.37 -8.12 -17.11
CA TYR A 301 -13.54 -7.47 -17.68
C TYR A 301 -14.25 -8.37 -18.70
N ASN A 302 -15.52 -8.08 -19.02
CA ASN A 302 -16.36 -9.00 -19.77
C ASN A 302 -16.66 -8.57 -21.21
N GLU A 303 -16.71 -7.26 -21.46
CA GLU A 303 -17.10 -6.70 -22.75
C GLU A 303 -15.89 -6.28 -23.58
N PRO A 304 -15.98 -6.33 -24.92
CA PRO A 304 -14.95 -5.73 -25.78
C PRO A 304 -14.81 -4.23 -25.48
N LEU A 305 -13.57 -3.76 -25.48
CA LEU A 305 -13.29 -2.34 -25.35
C LEU A 305 -13.97 -1.55 -26.49
N LYS A 306 -14.56 -0.41 -26.14
CA LYS A 306 -15.19 0.43 -27.14
C LYS A 306 -14.14 1.14 -27.99
N ARG A 307 -14.38 1.20 -29.30
CA ARG A 307 -13.68 2.13 -30.18
C ARG A 307 -14.09 3.56 -29.85
N TYR A 308 -13.11 4.37 -29.53
CA TYR A 308 -13.30 5.77 -29.18
C TYR A 308 -13.28 6.67 -30.44
N GLY A 309 -14.08 7.76 -30.38
CA GLY A 309 -14.18 8.73 -31.48
C GLY A 309 -12.95 9.61 -31.65
N MET A 310 -13.06 10.59 -32.55
CA MET A 310 -11.98 11.49 -32.96
C MET A 310 -11.66 12.62 -32.00
N GLU A 311 -12.15 12.55 -30.78
CA GLU A 311 -11.94 13.60 -29.77
C GLU A 311 -10.49 13.65 -29.27
N PRO A 312 -9.99 14.84 -28.91
CA PRO A 312 -8.63 15.00 -28.42
C PRO A 312 -8.43 14.34 -27.06
N PHE A 313 -7.16 13.97 -26.75
CA PHE A 313 -6.75 13.70 -25.39
C PHE A 313 -6.43 15.00 -24.65
N TYR A 314 -6.68 15.01 -23.36
CA TYR A 314 -6.28 16.12 -22.49
C TYR A 314 -5.29 15.64 -21.42
N VAL A 315 -4.30 16.49 -21.15
CA VAL A 315 -3.40 16.34 -19.99
C VAL A 315 -3.72 17.47 -19.01
N GLY A 316 -3.89 17.13 -17.75
CA GLY A 316 -4.15 18.10 -16.70
C GLY A 316 -5.58 18.66 -16.66
N TYR A 317 -6.50 18.16 -17.49
CA TYR A 317 -7.85 18.73 -17.64
C TYR A 317 -8.92 17.67 -17.93
N SER A 318 -10.11 17.87 -17.35
CA SER A 318 -11.35 17.20 -17.76
C SER A 318 -12.52 18.19 -17.74
N LYS A 319 -13.41 18.09 -18.73
CA LYS A 319 -14.64 18.85 -18.82
C LYS A 319 -15.82 18.14 -18.16
N SER A 320 -15.79 16.84 -18.03
CA SER A 320 -16.93 16.02 -17.60
C SER A 320 -16.54 15.08 -16.47
N PRO A 321 -17.42 14.83 -15.48
CA PRO A 321 -18.75 15.43 -15.28
C PRO A 321 -18.70 16.88 -14.81
N VAL A 322 -17.58 17.34 -14.24
CA VAL A 322 -17.33 18.72 -13.80
C VAL A 322 -15.97 19.15 -14.32
N GLU A 323 -15.86 20.40 -14.69
CA GLU A 323 -14.59 20.97 -15.11
C GLU A 323 -13.58 20.94 -13.97
N SER A 324 -12.49 20.21 -14.16
CA SER A 324 -11.44 20.02 -13.16
C SER A 324 -10.05 20.11 -13.77
N PHE A 325 -9.11 20.58 -12.98
CA PHE A 325 -7.72 20.80 -13.36
C PHE A 325 -6.79 20.11 -12.37
N PHE A 326 -5.77 19.46 -12.89
CA PHE A 326 -4.72 18.82 -12.11
C PHE A 326 -3.68 19.85 -11.67
N LYS A 327 -3.14 19.68 -10.46
CA LYS A 327 -1.98 20.40 -9.98
C LYS A 327 -0.80 19.46 -9.77
N GLY A 328 0.32 19.73 -10.41
CA GLY A 328 1.53 18.91 -10.30
C GLY A 328 2.33 18.86 -11.59
N GLY A 329 3.33 18.01 -11.61
CA GLY A 329 4.21 17.80 -12.76
C GLY A 329 3.88 16.53 -13.53
N VAL A 330 4.00 16.58 -14.86
CA VAL A 330 3.94 15.42 -15.76
C VAL A 330 5.20 15.45 -16.62
N ALA A 331 6.00 14.39 -16.54
CA ALA A 331 7.29 14.32 -17.25
C ALA A 331 7.28 13.39 -18.46
N SER A 332 6.40 12.42 -18.51
CA SER A 332 6.27 11.51 -19.64
C SER A 332 4.87 10.94 -19.74
N ILE A 333 4.37 10.77 -20.94
CA ILE A 333 3.19 9.97 -21.29
C ILE A 333 3.55 9.15 -22.52
N GLN A 334 3.55 7.84 -22.36
CA GLN A 334 3.90 6.90 -23.43
C GLN A 334 2.77 5.89 -23.62
N MET A 335 2.52 5.50 -24.89
CA MET A 335 1.51 4.51 -25.24
C MET A 335 2.07 3.54 -26.27
N TRP A 336 1.77 2.27 -26.07
CA TRP A 336 2.07 1.19 -27.02
C TRP A 336 0.77 0.50 -27.44
N ASP A 337 0.67 0.07 -28.69
CA ASP A 337 -0.47 -0.71 -29.19
C ASP A 337 -0.27 -2.22 -28.96
N ARG A 338 0.41 -2.56 -27.89
CA ARG A 338 0.58 -3.91 -27.36
C ARG A 338 0.70 -3.92 -25.83
N CYS A 339 0.55 -5.08 -25.23
CA CYS A 339 0.97 -5.30 -23.86
C CYS A 339 2.50 -5.33 -23.80
N LEU A 340 3.09 -4.48 -22.97
CA LEU A 340 4.48 -4.62 -22.59
C LEU A 340 4.65 -5.81 -21.65
N SER A 341 5.75 -6.52 -21.79
CA SER A 341 6.15 -7.53 -20.81
C SER A 341 6.48 -6.92 -19.46
N VAL A 342 6.42 -7.73 -18.41
CA VAL A 342 6.78 -7.31 -17.05
C VAL A 342 8.21 -6.76 -16.99
N ASP A 343 9.13 -7.38 -17.74
CA ASP A 343 10.53 -6.93 -17.75
C ASP A 343 10.73 -5.62 -18.51
N GLU A 344 9.99 -5.39 -19.60
CA GLU A 344 9.96 -4.08 -20.25
C GLU A 344 9.42 -3.01 -19.30
N ILE A 345 8.29 -3.27 -18.61
CA ILE A 345 7.70 -2.33 -17.66
C ILE A 345 8.67 -2.01 -16.51
N LYS A 346 9.35 -3.00 -15.96
CA LYS A 346 10.37 -2.79 -14.92
C LYS A 346 11.54 -1.91 -15.38
N ASN A 347 11.90 -1.98 -16.64
CA ASN A 347 13.07 -1.31 -17.20
C ASN A 347 12.75 0.00 -17.96
N LEU A 348 11.49 0.41 -18.02
CA LEU A 348 11.08 1.66 -18.71
C LEU A 348 11.88 2.91 -18.28
N HIS A 349 12.41 2.95 -17.05
CA HIS A 349 13.28 4.04 -16.58
C HIS A 349 14.66 4.07 -17.23
N LYS A 350 15.10 2.95 -17.81
CA LYS A 350 16.38 2.80 -18.50
C LYS A 350 16.23 2.92 -20.00
N GLU A 351 15.19 2.31 -20.54
CA GLU A 351 14.99 2.15 -21.97
C GLU A 351 13.51 2.17 -22.32
N THR A 352 13.14 2.93 -23.33
CA THR A 352 11.78 2.94 -23.89
C THR A 352 11.71 1.92 -25.01
N PRO A 353 10.87 0.87 -24.93
CA PRO A 353 10.66 -0.06 -26.03
C PRO A 353 10.12 0.68 -27.28
N GLU A 354 10.84 0.64 -28.38
CA GLU A 354 10.43 1.34 -29.61
C GLU A 354 9.35 0.58 -30.39
N GLU A 355 9.30 -0.73 -30.25
CA GLU A 355 8.34 -1.57 -30.94
C GLU A 355 6.91 -1.23 -30.53
N ASN A 356 6.10 -0.85 -31.51
CA ASN A 356 4.69 -0.49 -31.35
C ASN A 356 4.46 0.71 -30.40
N LEU A 357 5.44 1.58 -30.25
CA LEU A 357 5.29 2.85 -29.55
C LEU A 357 4.50 3.82 -30.43
N VAL A 358 3.27 4.15 -30.01
CA VAL A 358 2.34 4.99 -30.79
C VAL A 358 2.25 6.42 -30.27
N LEU A 359 2.66 6.67 -29.04
CA LEU A 359 2.70 8.00 -28.44
C LEU A 359 3.87 8.12 -27.48
N ASP A 360 4.67 9.15 -27.64
CA ASP A 360 5.70 9.57 -26.68
C ASP A 360 5.67 11.09 -26.53
N ILE A 361 5.20 11.56 -25.39
CA ILE A 361 5.12 12.98 -25.07
C ILE A 361 6.22 13.29 -24.06
N PHE A 362 6.87 14.43 -24.22
CA PHE A 362 7.94 14.98 -23.37
C PHE A 362 9.34 14.39 -23.58
N THR A 363 9.49 13.29 -24.31
CA THR A 363 10.82 12.85 -24.69
C THR A 363 11.29 13.37 -26.05
N MET A 364 10.39 13.67 -26.99
CA MET A 364 10.81 13.98 -28.35
C MET A 364 10.23 15.22 -29.03
N ASN A 365 9.03 15.70 -28.74
CA ASN A 365 8.52 16.89 -29.47
C ASN A 365 7.38 17.61 -28.75
N LEU A 366 7.65 18.81 -28.28
CA LEU A 366 6.66 19.78 -27.80
C LEU A 366 5.74 20.31 -28.91
N GLU A 367 5.90 19.88 -30.15
CA GLU A 367 5.18 20.38 -31.34
C GLU A 367 3.76 19.82 -31.47
N PHE A 368 3.38 18.79 -30.74
CA PHE A 368 2.12 18.07 -30.96
C PHE A 368 0.93 18.53 -30.10
N GLY A 369 1.08 19.49 -29.22
CA GLY A 369 0.03 19.91 -28.30
C GLY A 369 -0.24 21.40 -28.29
N ASN A 370 -1.50 21.75 -27.96
CA ASN A 370 -1.82 23.13 -27.57
C ASN A 370 -1.64 23.23 -26.06
N PHE A 371 -0.64 24.02 -25.63
CA PHE A 371 -0.26 24.23 -24.25
C PHE A 371 -0.93 25.53 -23.76
N GLU A 372 -1.79 25.43 -22.75
CA GLU A 372 -2.45 26.58 -22.14
C GLU A 372 -2.02 26.67 -20.67
N ASN A 373 -1.38 27.76 -20.27
CA ASN A 373 -0.96 28.06 -18.90
C ASN A 373 -0.12 26.95 -18.22
N VAL A 374 0.70 26.27 -19.01
CA VAL A 374 1.61 25.20 -18.55
C VAL A 374 3.03 25.72 -18.49
N GLU A 375 3.72 25.53 -17.39
CA GLU A 375 5.13 25.87 -17.22
C GLU A 375 5.98 24.65 -17.56
N LEU A 376 7.00 24.83 -18.41
CA LEU A 376 7.97 23.78 -18.75
C LEU A 376 9.29 24.00 -18.03
N LYS A 377 9.75 22.99 -17.31
CA LYS A 377 11.05 22.99 -16.63
C LYS A 377 11.84 21.74 -16.96
N LYS A 378 13.17 21.87 -16.97
CA LYS A 378 14.06 20.70 -16.94
C LYS A 378 14.41 20.38 -15.51
N GLU A 379 14.24 19.14 -15.12
CA GLU A 379 14.66 18.66 -13.80
C GLU A 379 15.18 17.22 -13.84
N LYS A 380 16.04 16.89 -12.91
CA LYS A 380 16.46 15.53 -12.65
C LYS A 380 15.36 14.84 -11.85
N ILE A 381 14.83 13.75 -12.40
CA ILE A 381 13.77 13.00 -11.76
C ILE A 381 14.36 11.83 -10.97
N GLU A 382 14.05 11.79 -9.71
CA GLU A 382 14.32 10.65 -8.83
C GLU A 382 13.01 10.07 -8.34
N ILE A 383 12.76 8.78 -8.60
CA ILE A 383 11.60 8.08 -8.06
C ILE A 383 12.07 7.29 -6.85
N PRO A 384 11.53 7.55 -5.65
CA PRO A 384 11.72 6.63 -4.54
C PRO A 384 11.23 5.24 -4.96
N HIS A 385 12.16 4.35 -5.19
CA HIS A 385 11.85 2.97 -5.52
C HIS A 385 11.94 2.18 -4.24
N THR A 386 10.96 1.41 -4.01
CA THR A 386 10.77 0.44 -2.95
C THR A 386 11.75 0.45 -1.80
N ILE A 387 11.22 0.75 -0.67
CA ILE A 387 11.78 0.38 0.62
C ILE A 387 11.39 -1.08 0.83
N LEU A 388 12.34 -1.99 0.69
CA LEU A 388 12.09 -3.40 0.97
C LEU A 388 12.30 -3.66 2.44
N PRO A 389 11.30 -4.15 3.19
CA PRO A 389 11.54 -4.68 4.51
C PRO A 389 12.46 -5.89 4.40
N TYR A 390 13.35 -6.09 5.34
CA TYR A 390 14.13 -7.30 5.42
C TYR A 390 13.22 -8.49 5.69
N ARG A 391 13.25 -9.49 4.83
CA ARG A 391 12.33 -10.62 4.83
C ARG A 391 13.06 -11.95 4.97
N ARG A 392 12.41 -12.82 5.73
CA ARG A 392 12.63 -14.26 5.69
C ARG A 392 11.37 -14.87 5.09
N ASP A 393 11.47 -15.61 4.03
CA ASP A 393 10.35 -16.06 3.20
C ASP A 393 9.52 -17.19 3.88
N GLY A 394 9.02 -16.91 5.09
CA GLY A 394 8.27 -17.86 5.92
C GLY A 394 6.85 -18.08 5.42
N LYS A 395 6.42 -19.35 5.50
CA LYS A 395 5.09 -19.80 5.09
C LYS A 395 4.18 -20.01 6.29
N PHE A 396 3.08 -19.27 6.36
CA PHE A 396 2.16 -19.29 7.49
C PHE A 396 0.72 -19.60 7.07
N LYS A 397 0.06 -20.44 7.85
CA LYS A 397 -1.37 -20.67 7.76
C LYS A 397 -2.10 -19.63 8.63
N CYS A 398 -3.06 -18.92 8.05
CA CYS A 398 -3.99 -18.10 8.79
C CYS A 398 -5.15 -18.95 9.32
N LEU A 399 -5.39 -18.88 10.61
CA LEU A 399 -6.54 -19.52 11.25
C LEU A 399 -7.81 -18.71 10.91
N PRO A 400 -8.90 -19.38 10.50
CA PRO A 400 -10.10 -18.67 10.09
C PRO A 400 -10.78 -17.98 11.27
N HIS A 401 -11.12 -16.71 11.10
CA HIS A 401 -11.93 -15.96 12.06
C HIS A 401 -12.82 -14.94 11.33
N GLN A 402 -13.91 -14.57 11.98
CA GLN A 402 -14.65 -13.40 11.53
C GLN A 402 -13.88 -12.16 11.94
N THR A 403 -13.53 -11.35 10.98
CA THR A 403 -12.87 -10.08 11.25
C THR A 403 -13.94 -9.09 11.70
N GLU A 404 -13.85 -8.62 12.94
CA GLU A 404 -14.71 -7.55 13.46
C GLU A 404 -14.55 -6.33 12.54
N GLY A 405 -15.68 -5.74 12.13
CA GLY A 405 -15.69 -4.57 11.23
C GLY A 405 -15.84 -4.88 9.73
N LEU A 406 -15.84 -6.15 9.31
CA LEU A 406 -16.27 -6.52 7.97
C LEU A 406 -17.81 -6.57 7.91
N ILE A 407 -18.38 -5.70 7.07
CA ILE A 407 -19.81 -5.77 6.72
C ILE A 407 -19.95 -6.39 5.34
N ASN A 408 -20.78 -7.43 5.24
CA ASN A 408 -21.16 -7.99 3.95
C ASN A 408 -22.24 -7.09 3.33
N VAL A 409 -21.92 -6.40 2.24
CA VAL A 409 -22.87 -5.58 1.48
C VAL A 409 -22.99 -6.17 0.08
N GLY A 410 -24.09 -6.86 -0.16
CA GLY A 410 -24.39 -7.42 -1.48
C GLY A 410 -23.42 -8.53 -1.93
N GLY A 411 -22.95 -9.39 -1.00
CA GLY A 411 -22.04 -10.49 -1.29
C GLY A 411 -20.56 -10.12 -1.38
N ILE A 412 -20.23 -8.87 -1.11
CA ILE A 412 -18.84 -8.37 -1.06
C ILE A 412 -18.55 -7.95 0.37
N ASP A 413 -17.51 -8.53 0.98
CA ASP A 413 -17.02 -8.09 2.28
C ASP A 413 -16.39 -6.72 2.14
N LYS A 414 -17.01 -5.72 2.75
CA LYS A 414 -16.50 -4.36 2.80
C LYS A 414 -16.10 -4.02 4.23
N TRP A 415 -14.94 -3.43 4.39
CA TRP A 415 -14.56 -2.82 5.66
C TRP A 415 -15.51 -1.66 5.97
N ALA A 416 -16.17 -1.75 7.11
CA ALA A 416 -16.79 -0.56 7.68
C ALA A 416 -15.64 0.36 8.10
N LYS A 417 -15.25 1.30 7.23
CA LYS A 417 -14.36 2.38 7.62
C LYS A 417 -15.10 3.24 8.64
N GLY A 418 -14.96 2.87 9.91
CA GLY A 418 -15.42 3.68 11.03
C GLY A 418 -14.57 4.95 11.15
N GLU A 419 -15.00 5.88 11.98
CA GLU A 419 -14.24 7.10 12.32
C GLU A 419 -12.83 6.77 12.80
N THR A 420 -12.66 5.65 13.51
CA THR A 420 -11.38 5.18 14.04
C THR A 420 -10.39 4.83 12.94
N THR A 421 -10.81 4.07 11.91
CA THR A 421 -9.93 3.73 10.79
C THR A 421 -9.50 4.98 10.02
N ALA A 422 -10.41 5.94 9.84
CA ALA A 422 -10.08 7.22 9.19
C ALA A 422 -9.08 8.05 10.03
N LYS A 423 -9.21 8.01 11.37
CA LYS A 423 -8.25 8.63 12.29
C LYS A 423 -6.88 7.96 12.21
N ASN A 424 -6.83 6.64 12.18
CA ASN A 424 -5.61 5.87 12.01
C ASN A 424 -4.90 6.21 10.69
N GLU A 425 -5.63 6.22 9.57
CA GLU A 425 -5.08 6.60 8.27
C GLU A 425 -4.51 8.03 8.28
N LYS A 426 -5.22 8.97 8.92
CA LYS A 426 -4.75 10.35 9.04
C LYS A 426 -3.47 10.45 9.88
N ARG A 427 -3.41 9.73 11.01
CA ARG A 427 -2.22 9.69 11.86
C ARG A 427 -1.03 9.11 11.11
N TYR A 428 -1.21 7.95 10.47
CA TYR A 428 -0.19 7.31 9.64
C TYR A 428 0.39 8.28 8.59
N ILE A 429 -0.47 9.01 7.88
CA ILE A 429 -0.06 9.98 6.88
C ILE A 429 0.79 11.11 7.51
N LEU A 430 0.38 11.62 8.67
CA LEU A 430 1.09 12.72 9.35
C LEU A 430 2.46 12.26 9.86
N GLU A 431 2.57 11.06 10.42
CA GLU A 431 3.86 10.52 10.90
C GLU A 431 4.80 10.21 9.77
N MET A 432 4.31 9.55 8.75
CA MET A 432 5.14 8.96 7.69
C MET A 432 5.49 9.92 6.59
N GLN A 433 4.53 10.72 6.17
CA GLN A 433 4.69 11.53 4.98
C GLN A 433 5.17 12.95 5.28
N GLN A 434 4.80 13.47 6.43
CA GLN A 434 5.08 14.86 6.79
C GLN A 434 6.09 15.00 7.92
N GLY A 435 6.42 13.90 8.62
CA GLY A 435 7.36 13.93 9.75
C GLY A 435 6.90 14.82 10.90
N ASN A 436 5.57 15.03 11.03
CA ASN A 436 5.00 15.98 12.01
C ASN A 436 4.82 15.38 13.40
N ILE A 437 5.00 14.08 13.56
CA ILE A 437 4.85 13.38 14.85
C ILE A 437 6.21 12.79 15.24
N ASP A 438 6.63 13.09 16.45
CA ASP A 438 7.80 12.46 17.04
C ASP A 438 7.46 11.06 17.52
N TYR A 439 7.75 10.04 16.70
CA TYR A 439 7.53 8.63 17.05
C TYR A 439 8.36 8.18 18.25
N LYS A 440 9.41 8.90 18.62
CA LYS A 440 10.20 8.60 19.83
C LYS A 440 9.42 8.89 21.12
N SER A 441 8.41 9.73 21.08
CA SER A 441 7.53 10.02 22.21
C SER A 441 6.35 9.05 22.37
N ASP A 442 6.11 8.21 21.36
CA ASP A 442 4.96 7.28 21.32
C ASP A 442 5.43 5.87 20.95
N GLY A 443 5.40 4.94 21.91
CA GLY A 443 5.83 3.58 21.71
C GLY A 443 6.13 2.85 23.01
N ILE A 444 7.07 1.90 22.99
CA ILE A 444 7.37 1.05 24.15
C ILE A 444 7.84 1.83 25.37
N ASN A 445 8.45 2.99 25.19
CA ASN A 445 8.91 3.85 26.29
C ASN A 445 7.79 4.66 26.96
N SER A 446 6.62 4.75 26.34
CA SER A 446 5.47 5.54 26.83
C SER A 446 4.22 4.69 27.11
N ILE A 447 4.38 3.37 27.22
CA ILE A 447 3.25 2.48 27.55
C ILE A 447 2.67 2.82 28.90
N ASN A 448 1.35 2.92 28.95
CA ASN A 448 0.60 3.15 30.17
C ASN A 448 -0.54 2.14 30.28
N TYR A 449 -0.60 1.40 31.38
CA TYR A 449 -1.62 0.37 31.62
C TYR A 449 -1.72 0.03 33.11
N GLU A 450 -2.89 -0.47 33.51
CA GLU A 450 -3.10 -1.11 34.79
C GLU A 450 -2.86 -2.61 34.66
N LEU A 451 -1.87 -3.14 35.38
CA LEU A 451 -1.64 -4.58 35.45
C LEU A 451 -2.69 -5.22 36.36
N VAL A 452 -3.52 -6.11 35.83
CA VAL A 452 -4.53 -6.87 36.58
C VAL A 452 -3.93 -8.15 37.15
N SER A 453 -3.28 -8.97 36.35
CA SER A 453 -2.58 -10.19 36.77
C SER A 453 -1.57 -10.66 35.71
N ILE A 454 -0.67 -11.55 36.17
CA ILE A 454 0.18 -12.34 35.26
C ILE A 454 -0.05 -13.80 35.58
N ASP A 455 -0.68 -14.53 34.69
CA ASP A 455 -0.99 -15.93 34.86
C ASP A 455 -0.01 -16.82 34.09
N THR A 456 0.34 -17.97 34.66
CA THR A 456 1.12 -18.97 33.94
C THR A 456 0.18 -19.90 33.20
N ILE A 457 0.30 -19.92 31.87
CA ILE A 457 -0.48 -20.78 31.00
C ILE A 457 0.44 -21.84 30.34
N TYR A 458 -0.11 -23.02 30.03
CA TYR A 458 0.64 -24.13 29.44
C TYR A 458 2.00 -24.41 30.16
N ASN A 459 2.00 -24.34 31.51
CA ASN A 459 3.11 -24.58 32.45
C ASN A 459 4.31 -23.63 32.38
N ARG A 460 4.47 -22.80 31.35
CA ARG A 460 5.66 -21.92 31.18
C ARG A 460 5.41 -20.58 30.51
N HIS A 461 4.33 -20.45 29.77
CA HIS A 461 3.99 -19.22 29.06
C HIS A 461 3.24 -18.25 29.98
N LYS A 462 3.11 -17.01 29.57
CA LYS A 462 2.53 -15.95 30.39
C LYS A 462 1.33 -15.31 29.70
N MET A 463 0.24 -15.17 30.44
CA MET A 463 -0.86 -14.29 30.08
C MET A 463 -0.81 -13.06 30.98
N ILE A 464 -0.69 -11.89 30.38
CA ILE A 464 -0.55 -10.59 31.05
C ILE A 464 -1.89 -9.88 30.89
N ASN A 465 -2.70 -9.89 31.93
CA ASN A 465 -4.02 -9.27 31.92
C ASN A 465 -3.89 -7.79 32.29
N VAL A 466 -4.35 -6.92 31.42
CA VAL A 466 -4.20 -5.46 31.57
C VAL A 466 -5.47 -4.69 31.19
N LYS A 467 -5.61 -3.49 31.76
CA LYS A 467 -6.53 -2.44 31.30
C LYS A 467 -5.71 -1.26 30.80
N VAL A 468 -6.17 -0.61 29.73
CA VAL A 468 -5.45 0.49 29.06
C VAL A 468 -6.30 1.74 28.95
#